data_f5bb99694202ddf51972f85e70cb365e
#
_entry.id   f5bb99694202ddf51972f85e70cb365e
#
_cell.length_a   1.000
_cell.length_b   1.000
_cell.length_c   1.000
_cell.angle_alpha   90.00
_cell.angle_beta   90.00
_cell.angle_gamma   90.00
#
_symmetry.space_group_name_H-M   'P 1'
#
loop_
_entity.id
_entity.type
_entity.pdbx_description
1 polymer ?
#
loop_
_entity_poly.entity_id
_entity_poly.type
_entity_poly.pdbx_seq_one_letter_code
_entity_poly.pdbx_strand_id
1 'polypeptide(L)'
;MNWTELSLKKYNEIKDLYLDPDLSDEDRLLYQIRILFDVDPLKLKTNELRNYIDKMKFLGEKVPKVKLKSTYKLGENVYVLKKDLRNLTVAQWLDFQNFLKDGGGDSDNYANLLSVFFFPKGETEYGENYDIEQVRSDINNYLSIAEAMSISSFFLLYRKISLRLFLLYTKKQILKTPLTKEQKKKVKKEFRKLIIATLFPGD
;
A
#
# COMPACT_ATOMS: atom_id res chain seq x y z
N MET A 1 11.47 -18.28 6.98
CA MET A 1 10.58 -17.12 6.85
C MET A 1 11.32 -15.99 6.15
N ASN A 2 10.66 -15.23 5.32
CA ASN A 2 11.20 -14.07 4.60
C ASN A 2 10.08 -13.05 4.33
N TRP A 3 10.40 -11.91 3.72
CA TRP A 3 9.45 -10.84 3.44
C TRP A 3 8.24 -11.23 2.57
N THR A 4 8.35 -12.26 1.74
CA THR A 4 7.24 -12.73 0.88
C THR A 4 6.30 -13.72 1.59
N GLU A 5 6.66 -14.14 2.79
CA GLU A 5 5.86 -15.02 3.65
C GLU A 5 5.25 -14.27 4.85
N LEU A 6 5.76 -13.07 5.16
CA LEU A 6 5.28 -12.24 6.26
C LEU A 6 4.01 -11.51 5.84
N SER A 7 2.86 -11.83 6.47
CA SER A 7 1.59 -11.13 6.19
C SER A 7 1.63 -9.67 6.62
N LEU A 8 0.81 -8.85 5.98
CA LEU A 8 0.66 -7.43 6.30
C LEU A 8 0.30 -7.22 7.78
N LYS A 9 -0.59 -8.03 8.33
CA LYS A 9 -0.99 -8.00 9.75
C LYS A 9 0.22 -8.19 10.67
N LYS A 10 0.97 -9.29 10.51
CA LYS A 10 2.14 -9.58 11.35
C LYS A 10 3.21 -8.50 11.23
N TYR A 11 3.38 -7.92 10.04
CA TYR A 11 4.29 -6.80 9.83
C TYR A 11 3.88 -5.56 10.63
N ASN A 12 2.59 -5.20 10.61
CA ASN A 12 2.08 -4.06 11.38
C ASN A 12 2.19 -4.30 12.88
N GLU A 13 1.84 -5.50 13.37
CA GLU A 13 2.05 -5.88 14.77
C GLU A 13 3.53 -5.75 15.21
N ILE A 14 4.49 -6.12 14.35
CA ILE A 14 5.92 -5.93 14.63
C ILE A 14 6.30 -4.45 14.61
N LYS A 15 5.81 -3.69 13.63
CA LYS A 15 6.04 -2.23 13.54
C LYS A 15 5.61 -1.54 14.82
N ASP A 16 4.45 -1.89 15.36
CA ASP A 16 3.90 -1.30 16.58
C ASP A 16 4.78 -1.53 17.80
N LEU A 17 5.50 -2.68 17.89
CA LEU A 17 6.47 -2.91 18.96
C LEU A 17 7.62 -1.89 18.97
N TYR A 18 8.01 -1.36 17.80
CA TYR A 18 9.05 -0.34 17.70
C TYR A 18 8.55 1.08 18.00
N LEU A 19 7.23 1.29 17.94
CA LEU A 19 6.58 2.55 18.30
C LEU A 19 6.29 2.65 19.80
N ASP A 20 6.32 1.53 20.52
CA ASP A 20 6.11 1.50 21.96
C ASP A 20 7.42 1.85 22.69
N PRO A 21 7.51 3.04 23.35
CA PRO A 21 8.71 3.47 24.05
C PRO A 21 8.97 2.71 25.37
N ASP A 22 7.94 2.04 25.91
CA ASP A 22 8.02 1.38 27.21
C ASP A 22 8.57 -0.06 27.11
N LEU A 23 8.66 -0.61 25.88
CA LEU A 23 9.20 -1.95 25.66
C LEU A 23 10.73 -1.94 25.63
N SER A 24 11.34 -2.86 26.42
CA SER A 24 12.77 -3.15 26.32
C SER A 24 13.12 -3.87 25.01
N ASP A 25 14.40 -3.86 24.62
CA ASP A 25 14.83 -4.58 23.42
C ASP A 25 14.67 -6.10 23.58
N GLU A 26 14.83 -6.62 24.78
CA GLU A 26 14.57 -8.01 25.12
C GLU A 26 13.09 -8.37 24.95
N ASP A 27 12.18 -7.56 25.47
CA ASP A 27 10.74 -7.78 25.34
C ASP A 27 10.32 -7.71 23.87
N ARG A 28 10.81 -6.71 23.11
CA ARG A 28 10.58 -6.61 21.67
C ARG A 28 10.99 -7.87 20.94
N LEU A 29 12.16 -8.43 21.25
CA LEU A 29 12.64 -9.67 20.64
C LEU A 29 11.69 -10.85 20.94
N LEU A 30 11.26 -10.99 22.19
CA LEU A 30 10.34 -12.06 22.59
C LEU A 30 8.98 -11.91 21.92
N TYR A 31 8.43 -10.70 21.87
CA TYR A 31 7.16 -10.44 21.15
C TYR A 31 7.28 -10.68 19.64
N GLN A 32 8.38 -10.29 19.00
CA GLN A 32 8.62 -10.60 17.59
C GLN A 32 8.61 -12.10 17.30
N ILE A 33 9.28 -12.90 18.15
CA ILE A 33 9.27 -14.37 18.01
C ILE A 33 7.86 -14.90 18.14
N ARG A 34 7.08 -14.42 19.10
CA ARG A 34 5.69 -14.82 19.30
C ARG A 34 4.82 -14.49 18.07
N ILE A 35 4.92 -13.26 17.55
CA ILE A 35 4.13 -12.81 16.39
C ILE A 35 4.52 -13.59 15.12
N LEU A 36 5.80 -13.75 14.86
CA LEU A 36 6.28 -14.37 13.63
C LEU A 36 6.00 -15.87 13.58
N PHE A 37 6.23 -16.57 14.68
CA PHE A 37 6.27 -18.02 14.68
C PHE A 37 5.13 -18.70 15.46
N ASP A 38 4.24 -17.90 16.08
CA ASP A 38 3.11 -18.36 16.88
C ASP A 38 3.55 -19.32 18.02
N VAL A 39 4.73 -19.06 18.62
CA VAL A 39 5.29 -19.82 19.73
C VAL A 39 5.42 -18.96 21.00
N ASP A 40 5.37 -19.60 22.16
CA ASP A 40 5.64 -18.94 23.43
C ASP A 40 7.18 -18.93 23.68
N PRO A 41 7.85 -17.78 23.55
CA PRO A 41 9.30 -17.73 23.64
C PRO A 41 9.84 -18.06 25.05
N LEU A 42 9.03 -17.90 26.09
CA LEU A 42 9.42 -18.22 27.47
C LEU A 42 9.52 -19.74 27.73
N LYS A 43 8.94 -20.56 26.85
CA LYS A 43 9.03 -22.03 26.92
C LYS A 43 10.16 -22.61 26.07
N LEU A 44 10.88 -21.78 25.30
CA LEU A 44 11.94 -22.23 24.41
C LEU A 44 13.25 -22.47 25.18
N LYS A 45 13.98 -23.49 24.76
CA LYS A 45 15.37 -23.69 25.19
C LYS A 45 16.29 -22.68 24.48
N THR A 46 17.44 -22.40 25.07
CA THR A 46 18.40 -21.41 24.53
C THR A 46 18.80 -21.68 23.06
N ASN A 47 19.00 -22.93 22.69
CA ASN A 47 19.33 -23.33 21.32
C ASN A 47 18.16 -23.09 20.35
N GLU A 48 16.92 -23.33 20.77
CA GLU A 48 15.70 -23.09 19.99
C GLU A 48 15.50 -21.58 19.82
N LEU A 49 15.67 -20.80 20.89
CA LEU A 49 15.60 -19.34 20.83
C LEU A 49 16.59 -18.78 19.80
N ARG A 50 17.85 -19.24 19.83
CA ARG A 50 18.87 -18.83 18.84
C ARG A 50 18.45 -19.14 17.40
N ASN A 51 17.85 -20.30 17.17
CA ASN A 51 17.36 -20.68 15.83
C ASN A 51 16.24 -19.73 15.32
N TYR A 52 15.34 -19.28 16.21
CA TYR A 52 14.32 -18.30 15.84
C TYR A 52 14.93 -16.92 15.54
N ILE A 53 15.91 -16.47 16.35
CA ILE A 53 16.65 -15.23 16.08
C ILE A 53 17.33 -15.28 14.71
N ASP A 54 17.98 -16.40 14.36
CA ASP A 54 18.59 -16.57 13.04
C ASP A 54 17.57 -16.49 11.90
N LYS A 55 16.36 -17.05 12.08
CA LYS A 55 15.26 -16.96 11.11
C LYS A 55 14.70 -15.54 10.95
N MET A 56 14.92 -14.65 11.91
CA MET A 56 14.46 -13.27 11.88
C MET A 56 15.44 -12.29 11.20
N LYS A 57 16.64 -12.73 10.83
CA LYS A 57 17.67 -11.86 10.22
C LYS A 57 17.18 -11.08 8.99
N PHE A 58 16.20 -11.63 8.27
CA PHE A 58 15.61 -10.94 7.12
C PHE A 58 14.93 -9.60 7.50
N LEU A 59 14.51 -9.40 8.77
CA LEU A 59 13.92 -8.13 9.21
C LEU A 59 14.91 -6.95 9.09
N GLY A 60 16.23 -7.22 9.15
CA GLY A 60 17.26 -6.22 8.89
C GLY A 60 17.51 -5.94 7.41
N GLU A 61 16.90 -6.68 6.51
CA GLU A 61 17.06 -6.53 5.07
C GLU A 61 15.99 -5.64 4.48
N LYS A 62 16.27 -5.05 3.32
CA LYS A 62 15.28 -4.27 2.59
C LYS A 62 14.17 -5.16 2.04
N VAL A 63 12.91 -4.75 2.23
CA VAL A 63 11.76 -5.43 1.63
C VAL A 63 11.92 -5.49 0.10
N PRO A 64 11.90 -6.70 -0.51
CA PRO A 64 12.11 -6.84 -1.94
C PRO A 64 10.91 -6.34 -2.74
N LYS A 65 11.17 -5.80 -3.92
CA LYS A 65 10.09 -5.57 -4.89
C LYS A 65 9.72 -6.89 -5.54
N VAL A 66 8.42 -7.18 -5.56
CA VAL A 66 7.89 -8.38 -6.20
C VAL A 66 7.08 -8.04 -7.46
N LYS A 67 7.06 -8.98 -8.40
CA LYS A 67 6.27 -8.81 -9.63
C LYS A 67 4.79 -8.90 -9.32
N LEU A 68 4.00 -7.95 -9.84
CA LEU A 68 2.55 -7.93 -9.66
C LEU A 68 1.89 -9.07 -10.44
N LYS A 69 1.18 -9.92 -9.74
CA LYS A 69 0.32 -10.96 -10.31
C LYS A 69 -1.01 -10.34 -10.77
N SER A 70 -1.78 -11.04 -11.59
CA SER A 70 -3.15 -10.66 -11.93
C SER A 70 -4.15 -11.28 -10.96
N THR A 71 -3.77 -12.38 -10.30
CA THR A 71 -4.62 -13.16 -9.41
C THR A 71 -3.85 -13.50 -8.15
N TYR A 72 -4.52 -13.41 -7.02
CA TYR A 72 -4.00 -13.72 -5.68
C TYR A 72 -4.95 -14.68 -4.98
N LYS A 73 -4.41 -15.72 -4.35
CA LYS A 73 -5.14 -16.57 -3.41
C LYS A 73 -4.85 -16.03 -2.00
N LEU A 74 -5.89 -15.54 -1.32
CA LEU A 74 -5.82 -15.01 0.03
C LEU A 74 -6.75 -15.84 0.92
N GLY A 75 -6.19 -16.69 1.76
CA GLY A 75 -6.96 -17.71 2.49
C GLY A 75 -7.68 -18.66 1.55
N GLU A 76 -8.97 -18.78 1.71
CA GLU A 76 -9.83 -19.61 0.84
C GLU A 76 -10.29 -18.88 -0.42
N ASN A 77 -10.17 -17.54 -0.46
CA ASN A 77 -10.68 -16.70 -1.52
C ASN A 77 -9.64 -16.46 -2.62
N VAL A 78 -10.11 -16.31 -3.84
CA VAL A 78 -9.27 -15.95 -4.99
C VAL A 78 -9.70 -14.57 -5.49
N TYR A 79 -8.73 -13.67 -5.58
CA TYR A 79 -8.94 -12.28 -5.97
C TYR A 79 -8.23 -11.96 -7.29
N VAL A 80 -8.87 -11.13 -8.10
CA VAL A 80 -8.30 -10.53 -9.31
C VAL A 80 -7.88 -9.10 -8.99
N LEU A 81 -6.61 -8.75 -9.24
CA LEU A 81 -6.10 -7.39 -9.10
C LEU A 81 -6.41 -6.57 -10.36
N LYS A 82 -7.30 -5.59 -10.23
CA LYS A 82 -7.57 -4.61 -11.31
C LYS A 82 -6.49 -3.54 -11.33
N LYS A 83 -5.64 -3.57 -12.36
CA LYS A 83 -4.48 -2.66 -12.50
C LYS A 83 -4.79 -1.39 -13.30
N ASP A 84 -5.98 -1.30 -13.91
CA ASP A 84 -6.33 -0.18 -14.80
C ASP A 84 -7.20 0.85 -14.07
N LEU A 85 -6.58 1.97 -13.68
CA LEU A 85 -7.26 3.08 -13.00
C LEU A 85 -8.21 3.87 -13.92
N ARG A 86 -8.17 3.66 -15.24
CA ARG A 86 -9.05 4.37 -16.19
C ARG A 86 -10.49 3.86 -16.13
N ASN A 87 -10.67 2.64 -15.66
CA ASN A 87 -11.96 1.96 -15.59
C ASN A 87 -12.52 1.88 -14.16
N LEU A 88 -12.04 2.75 -13.25
CA LEU A 88 -12.60 2.85 -11.91
C LEU A 88 -13.97 3.53 -11.99
N THR A 89 -14.92 3.04 -11.20
CA THR A 89 -16.16 3.77 -10.94
C THR A 89 -15.88 5.02 -10.12
N VAL A 90 -16.85 5.95 -10.07
CA VAL A 90 -16.75 7.15 -9.24
C VAL A 90 -16.61 6.78 -7.76
N ALA A 91 -17.35 5.77 -7.29
CA ALA A 91 -17.26 5.28 -5.92
C ALA A 91 -15.84 4.77 -5.60
N GLN A 92 -15.29 3.87 -6.43
CA GLN A 92 -13.92 3.38 -6.27
C GLN A 92 -12.89 4.53 -6.23
N TRP A 93 -13.05 5.51 -7.10
CA TRP A 93 -12.14 6.66 -7.14
C TRP A 93 -12.22 7.50 -5.85
N LEU A 94 -13.43 7.72 -5.33
CA LEU A 94 -13.62 8.46 -4.07
C LEU A 94 -13.03 7.70 -2.89
N ASP A 95 -13.27 6.40 -2.78
CA ASP A 95 -12.69 5.57 -1.72
C ASP A 95 -11.17 5.54 -1.80
N PHE A 96 -10.61 5.35 -3.00
CA PHE A 96 -9.18 5.44 -3.23
C PHE A 96 -8.59 6.78 -2.77
N GLN A 97 -9.26 7.91 -3.07
CA GLN A 97 -8.79 9.24 -2.63
C GLN A 97 -8.90 9.42 -1.12
N ASN A 98 -9.95 8.90 -0.50
CA ASN A 98 -10.14 8.98 0.95
C ASN A 98 -9.04 8.17 1.68
N PHE A 99 -8.81 6.93 1.28
CA PHE A 99 -7.75 6.11 1.88
C PHE A 99 -6.34 6.69 1.68
N LEU A 100 -6.11 7.42 0.58
CA LEU A 100 -4.85 8.14 0.39
C LEU A 100 -4.67 9.31 1.35
N LYS A 101 -5.73 10.02 1.72
CA LYS A 101 -5.69 11.10 2.71
C LYS A 101 -5.45 10.56 4.12
N ASP A 102 -6.01 9.40 4.41
CA ASP A 102 -5.96 8.75 5.73
C ASP A 102 -4.64 8.00 6.00
N GLY A 103 -3.58 8.30 5.24
CA GLY A 103 -2.26 7.69 5.45
C GLY A 103 -1.86 6.68 4.38
N GLY A 104 -2.20 6.93 3.11
CA GLY A 104 -1.98 6.01 1.99
C GLY A 104 -0.54 5.57 1.69
N GLY A 105 0.44 6.11 2.40
CA GLY A 105 1.85 5.64 2.37
C GLY A 105 2.22 4.74 3.54
N ASP A 106 1.35 4.61 4.53
CA ASP A 106 1.57 3.78 5.72
C ASP A 106 1.04 2.36 5.50
N SER A 107 1.78 1.37 6.03
CA SER A 107 1.40 -0.04 5.95
C SER A 107 0.08 -0.34 6.64
N ASP A 108 -0.30 0.41 7.68
CA ASP A 108 -1.57 0.24 8.40
C ASP A 108 -2.77 0.50 7.50
N ASN A 109 -2.60 1.33 6.49
CA ASN A 109 -3.67 1.66 5.54
C ASN A 109 -3.59 0.88 4.23
N TYR A 110 -2.61 0.00 4.04
CA TYR A 110 -2.50 -0.76 2.78
C TYR A 110 -3.71 -1.65 2.51
N ALA A 111 -4.28 -2.30 3.53
CA ALA A 111 -5.47 -3.14 3.34
C ALA A 111 -6.66 -2.33 2.82
N ASN A 112 -6.89 -1.13 3.35
CA ASN A 112 -7.92 -0.21 2.90
C ASN A 112 -7.67 0.24 1.45
N LEU A 113 -6.45 0.71 1.18
CA LEU A 113 -6.07 1.19 -0.15
C LEU A 113 -6.20 0.10 -1.21
N LEU A 114 -5.75 -1.11 -0.90
CA LEU A 114 -5.71 -2.22 -1.85
C LEU A 114 -7.09 -2.86 -2.05
N SER A 115 -7.97 -2.84 -1.05
CA SER A 115 -9.33 -3.40 -1.18
C SER A 115 -10.11 -2.81 -2.35
N VAL A 116 -9.84 -1.56 -2.73
CA VAL A 116 -10.47 -0.92 -3.90
C VAL A 116 -10.14 -1.62 -5.22
N PHE A 117 -9.04 -2.37 -5.29
CA PHE A 117 -8.51 -2.97 -6.52
C PHE A 117 -8.55 -4.50 -6.55
N PHE A 118 -8.84 -5.15 -5.41
CA PHE A 118 -8.95 -6.59 -5.30
C PHE A 118 -10.41 -7.03 -5.41
N PHE A 119 -10.74 -7.78 -6.45
CA PHE A 119 -12.10 -8.27 -6.69
C PHE A 119 -12.15 -9.78 -6.51
N PRO A 120 -13.13 -10.34 -5.77
CA PRO A 120 -13.38 -11.77 -5.78
C PRO A 120 -13.48 -12.28 -7.20
N LYS A 121 -12.90 -13.46 -7.46
CA LYS A 121 -12.92 -14.04 -8.82
C LYS A 121 -14.35 -14.31 -9.28
N GLY A 122 -14.72 -13.72 -10.40
CA GLY A 122 -16.10 -13.80 -10.95
C GLY A 122 -16.92 -12.53 -10.73
N GLU A 123 -16.51 -11.66 -9.80
CA GLU A 123 -17.14 -10.36 -9.61
C GLU A 123 -16.47 -9.28 -10.48
N THR A 124 -17.29 -8.40 -11.02
CA THR A 124 -16.82 -7.34 -11.93
C THR A 124 -17.18 -5.94 -11.43
N GLU A 125 -18.12 -5.83 -10.50
CA GLU A 125 -18.68 -4.57 -10.07
C GLU A 125 -18.29 -4.25 -8.62
N TYR A 126 -18.02 -2.96 -8.38
CA TYR A 126 -17.79 -2.39 -7.07
C TYR A 126 -19.08 -1.68 -6.64
N GLY A 127 -19.74 -2.18 -5.60
CA GLY A 127 -21.05 -1.65 -5.20
C GLY A 127 -21.60 -2.36 -3.95
N GLU A 128 -22.94 -2.36 -3.82
CA GLU A 128 -23.63 -2.84 -2.62
C GLU A 128 -23.36 -4.31 -2.26
N ASN A 129 -23.09 -5.15 -3.26
CA ASN A 129 -22.76 -6.57 -3.04
C ASN A 129 -21.26 -6.86 -2.86
N TYR A 130 -20.41 -5.84 -2.93
CA TYR A 130 -18.98 -5.97 -2.74
C TYR A 130 -18.63 -5.88 -1.26
N ASP A 131 -18.31 -7.02 -0.64
CA ASP A 131 -17.91 -7.06 0.78
C ASP A 131 -16.45 -6.57 0.93
N ILE A 132 -16.31 -5.25 1.03
CA ILE A 132 -15.01 -4.59 1.18
C ILE A 132 -14.31 -4.98 2.48
N GLU A 133 -15.07 -5.26 3.55
CA GLU A 133 -14.49 -5.62 4.85
C GLU A 133 -13.89 -7.03 4.80
N GLN A 134 -14.55 -7.97 4.13
CA GLN A 134 -13.95 -9.29 3.89
C GLN A 134 -12.67 -9.19 3.06
N VAL A 135 -12.68 -8.37 2.01
CA VAL A 135 -11.48 -8.16 1.17
C VAL A 135 -10.34 -7.54 1.98
N ARG A 136 -10.61 -6.54 2.83
CA ARG A 136 -9.63 -5.93 3.74
C ARG A 136 -9.05 -6.95 4.72
N SER A 137 -9.93 -7.75 5.33
CA SER A 137 -9.53 -8.81 6.24
C SER A 137 -8.60 -9.81 5.57
N ASP A 138 -8.94 -10.27 4.38
CA ASP A 138 -8.14 -11.24 3.64
C ASP A 138 -6.79 -10.65 3.19
N ILE A 139 -6.77 -9.40 2.72
CA ILE A 139 -5.53 -8.70 2.41
C ILE A 139 -4.63 -8.61 3.63
N ASN A 140 -5.19 -8.18 4.77
CA ASN A 140 -4.41 -8.00 5.99
C ASN A 140 -3.83 -9.32 6.52
N ASN A 141 -4.62 -10.39 6.50
CA ASN A 141 -4.22 -11.67 7.06
C ASN A 141 -3.31 -12.50 6.14
N TYR A 142 -3.47 -12.40 4.82
CA TYR A 142 -2.87 -13.35 3.87
C TYR A 142 -1.97 -12.72 2.80
N LEU A 143 -2.10 -11.41 2.50
CA LEU A 143 -1.19 -10.76 1.55
C LEU A 143 0.14 -10.47 2.25
N SER A 144 1.26 -10.83 1.61
CA SER A 144 2.57 -10.52 2.17
C SER A 144 2.87 -9.02 2.12
N ILE A 145 3.66 -8.52 3.09
CA ILE A 145 4.10 -7.11 3.10
C ILE A 145 4.85 -6.74 1.82
N ALA A 146 5.66 -7.65 1.26
CA ALA A 146 6.37 -7.40 0.01
C ALA A 146 5.41 -7.20 -1.18
N GLU A 147 4.34 -7.99 -1.26
CA GLU A 147 3.29 -7.83 -2.28
C GLU A 147 2.50 -6.54 -2.02
N ALA A 148 2.06 -6.30 -0.78
CA ALA A 148 1.30 -5.11 -0.42
C ALA A 148 2.06 -3.81 -0.77
N MET A 149 3.34 -3.70 -0.39
CA MET A 149 4.19 -2.54 -0.73
C MET A 149 4.38 -2.38 -2.24
N SER A 150 4.58 -3.50 -2.96
CA SER A 150 4.79 -3.45 -4.42
C SER A 150 3.53 -2.99 -5.15
N ILE A 151 2.35 -3.47 -4.74
CA ILE A 151 1.06 -3.09 -5.33
C ILE A 151 0.73 -1.63 -4.97
N SER A 152 0.86 -1.24 -3.70
CA SER A 152 0.62 0.14 -3.25
C SER A 152 1.53 1.13 -3.99
N SER A 153 2.82 0.81 -4.10
CA SER A 153 3.79 1.63 -4.85
C SER A 153 3.40 1.79 -6.32
N PHE A 154 2.88 0.73 -6.96
CA PHE A 154 2.37 0.79 -8.33
C PHE A 154 1.22 1.78 -8.46
N PHE A 155 0.20 1.70 -7.60
CA PHE A 155 -0.95 2.59 -7.68
C PHE A 155 -0.61 4.04 -7.34
N LEU A 156 0.25 4.27 -6.34
CA LEU A 156 0.74 5.61 -5.99
C LEU A 156 1.53 6.24 -7.15
N LEU A 157 2.40 5.47 -7.81
CA LEU A 157 3.13 5.94 -8.98
C LEU A 157 2.19 6.22 -10.16
N TYR A 158 1.26 5.32 -10.44
CA TYR A 158 0.28 5.47 -11.52
C TYR A 158 -0.58 6.72 -11.31
N ARG A 159 -1.04 6.98 -10.07
CA ARG A 159 -1.75 8.22 -9.71
C ARG A 159 -0.93 9.46 -10.03
N LYS A 160 0.35 9.50 -9.61
CA LYS A 160 1.24 10.64 -9.90
C LYS A 160 1.37 10.90 -11.41
N ILE A 161 1.57 9.84 -12.19
CA ILE A 161 1.68 9.93 -13.65
C ILE A 161 0.37 10.44 -14.26
N SER A 162 -0.77 9.88 -13.87
CA SER A 162 -2.11 10.26 -14.39
C SER A 162 -2.43 11.71 -14.06
N LEU A 163 -2.18 12.18 -12.85
CA LEU A 163 -2.38 13.59 -12.48
C LEU A 163 -1.47 14.52 -13.30
N ARG A 164 -0.21 14.15 -13.49
CA ARG A 164 0.71 14.93 -14.32
C ARG A 164 0.22 15.04 -15.76
N LEU A 165 -0.19 13.92 -16.36
CA LEU A 165 -0.73 13.91 -17.73
C LEU A 165 -1.99 14.74 -17.85
N PHE A 166 -2.91 14.63 -16.87
CA PHE A 166 -4.10 15.45 -16.81
C PHE A 166 -3.78 16.94 -16.75
N LEU A 167 -2.87 17.37 -15.88
CA LEU A 167 -2.43 18.76 -15.77
C LEU A 167 -1.78 19.26 -17.07
N LEU A 168 -0.95 18.44 -17.71
CA LEU A 168 -0.34 18.79 -18.99
C LEU A 168 -1.37 18.94 -20.11
N TYR A 169 -2.34 18.04 -20.17
CA TYR A 169 -3.46 18.10 -21.13
C TYR A 169 -4.29 19.36 -20.90
N THR A 170 -4.73 19.61 -19.67
CA THR A 170 -5.54 20.80 -19.30
C THR A 170 -4.80 22.08 -19.62
N LYS A 171 -3.51 22.18 -19.29
CA LYS A 171 -2.65 23.30 -19.67
C LYS A 171 -2.64 23.51 -21.19
N LYS A 172 -2.50 22.42 -21.98
CA LYS A 172 -2.50 22.50 -23.44
C LYS A 172 -3.84 23.02 -23.99
N GLN A 173 -4.97 22.58 -23.41
CA GLN A 173 -6.29 23.06 -23.82
C GLN A 173 -6.50 24.55 -23.49
N ILE A 174 -6.16 24.97 -22.27
CA ILE A 174 -6.28 26.38 -21.88
C ILE A 174 -5.40 27.29 -22.75
N LEU A 175 -4.17 26.87 -23.08
CA LEU A 175 -3.29 27.67 -23.95
C LEU A 175 -3.73 27.76 -25.41
N LYS A 176 -4.69 26.94 -25.85
CA LYS A 176 -5.33 27.05 -27.17
C LYS A 176 -6.44 28.12 -27.21
N THR A 177 -6.97 28.52 -26.04
CA THR A 177 -7.95 29.61 -25.98
C THR A 177 -7.28 30.96 -26.29
N PRO A 178 -8.03 31.94 -26.81
CA PRO A 178 -7.50 33.28 -27.10
C PRO A 178 -7.16 34.01 -25.81
N LEU A 179 -5.88 33.89 -25.38
CA LEU A 179 -5.32 34.55 -24.20
C LEU A 179 -4.27 35.56 -24.60
N THR A 180 -4.18 36.67 -23.84
CA THR A 180 -3.07 37.62 -23.96
C THR A 180 -1.72 36.99 -23.61
N LYS A 181 -0.61 37.61 -24.01
CA LYS A 181 0.76 37.17 -23.67
C LYS A 181 0.95 37.03 -22.15
N GLU A 182 0.43 37.98 -21.39
CA GLU A 182 0.54 37.97 -19.91
C GLU A 182 -0.28 36.87 -19.28
N GLN A 183 -1.52 36.64 -19.73
CA GLN A 183 -2.36 35.54 -19.28
C GLN A 183 -1.71 34.19 -19.56
N LYS A 184 -1.13 33.97 -20.76
CA LYS A 184 -0.38 32.76 -21.11
C LYS A 184 0.83 32.56 -20.18
N LYS A 185 1.55 33.62 -19.82
CA LYS A 185 2.68 33.56 -18.88
C LYS A 185 2.21 33.15 -17.47
N LYS A 186 1.11 33.74 -16.99
CA LYS A 186 0.50 33.39 -15.70
C LYS A 186 0.05 31.93 -15.65
N VAL A 187 -0.69 31.46 -16.65
CA VAL A 187 -1.12 30.05 -16.76
C VAL A 187 0.07 29.10 -16.71
N LYS A 188 1.12 29.34 -17.52
CA LYS A 188 2.32 28.51 -17.52
C LYS A 188 2.98 28.43 -16.14
N LYS A 189 3.05 29.56 -15.41
CA LYS A 189 3.63 29.65 -14.07
C LYS A 189 2.82 28.85 -13.05
N GLU A 190 1.48 29.00 -13.04
CA GLU A 190 0.62 28.28 -12.09
C GLU A 190 0.60 26.77 -12.35
N PHE A 191 0.52 26.32 -13.61
CA PHE A 191 0.61 24.91 -13.91
C PHE A 191 1.98 24.29 -13.56
N ARG A 192 3.07 25.08 -13.67
CA ARG A 192 4.39 24.60 -13.21
C ARG A 192 4.40 24.36 -11.70
N LYS A 193 3.81 25.27 -10.91
CA LYS A 193 3.67 25.09 -9.46
C LYS A 193 2.83 23.86 -9.11
N LEU A 194 1.67 23.69 -9.76
CA LEU A 194 0.79 22.54 -9.55
C LEU A 194 1.46 21.20 -9.88
N ILE A 195 2.22 21.13 -10.99
CA ILE A 195 2.96 19.94 -11.38
C ILE A 195 4.04 19.63 -10.32
N ILE A 196 4.76 20.62 -9.83
CA ILE A 196 5.79 20.45 -8.79
C ILE A 196 5.14 19.95 -7.50
N ALA A 197 4.08 20.61 -7.02
CA ALA A 197 3.35 20.21 -5.81
C ALA A 197 2.76 18.78 -5.92
N THR A 198 2.37 18.34 -7.13
CA THR A 198 1.86 16.99 -7.36
C THR A 198 2.96 15.93 -7.34
N LEU A 199 4.18 16.28 -7.77
CA LEU A 199 5.32 15.35 -7.83
C LEU A 199 6.05 15.27 -6.48
N PHE A 200 6.05 16.36 -5.73
CA PHE A 200 6.75 16.50 -4.45
C PHE A 200 5.78 17.08 -3.42
N PRO A 201 4.79 16.28 -2.95
CA PRO A 201 3.89 16.72 -1.88
C PRO A 201 4.69 16.78 -0.58
N GLY A 202 4.99 18.00 -0.14
CA GLY A 202 5.58 18.27 1.18
C GLY A 202 7.07 17.90 1.30
N ASP A 203 7.93 18.85 1.05
CA ASP A 203 9.09 19.12 1.91
C ASP A 203 8.65 20.18 2.93
#